data_a945e116b871c8a2d3728ccf4e5afd97
#
_entry.id   a945e116b871c8a2d3728ccf4e5afd97
#
_cell.length_a   1.000
_cell.length_b   1.000
_cell.length_c   1.000
_cell.angle_alpha   90.00
_cell.angle_beta   90.00
_cell.angle_gamma   90.00
#
_symmetry.space_group_name_H-M   'P 1'
#
loop_
_entity.id
_entity.type
_entity.pdbx_description
1 polymer ?
#
loop_
_entity_poly.entity_id
_entity_poly.type
_entity_poly.pdbx_seq_one_letter_code
_entity_poly.pdbx_strand_id
1 'polypeptide(L)'
;DIYMPDKEETQTVQNNIRLRYGIPDDHYILVSVGELAPGKKNMVVIDALAELKDLKISYLICGEGQMREELEKRAAELGVSDRIVFAGYVTDTPLILSQSDVFVFPSAREGLPVSVMEAMAAGLPVIASDIRGVRELVVHAKGGYLVHGHVPEDYAVKIRRIFTEKYGKSAIPRNKRRQQMGEFNMEYVKKYSIEVVDKQMRKIYADLLGGEN
;
A
#
# COMPACT_ATOMS: atom_id res chain seq x y z
N ASP A 1 4.46 32.19 26.69
CA ASP A 1 5.19 30.91 26.88
C ASP A 1 4.90 30.05 25.66
N ILE A 2 5.94 29.79 24.85
CA ILE A 2 5.83 28.88 23.71
C ILE A 2 5.96 27.47 24.33
N TYR A 3 4.89 26.69 24.30
CA TYR A 3 4.91 25.28 24.69
C TYR A 3 5.87 24.54 23.76
N MET A 4 6.98 24.06 24.30
CA MET A 4 7.85 23.11 23.63
C MET A 4 7.48 21.71 24.12
N PRO A 5 6.97 20.81 23.25
CA PRO A 5 6.64 19.45 23.68
C PRO A 5 7.89 18.74 24.20
N ASP A 6 7.72 17.89 25.20
CA ASP A 6 8.80 17.06 25.76
C ASP A 6 9.36 16.13 24.66
N LYS A 7 10.64 15.75 24.84
CA LYS A 7 11.32 14.85 23.88
C LYS A 7 10.60 13.50 23.77
N GLU A 8 10.02 12.98 24.88
CA GLU A 8 9.24 11.75 24.87
C GLU A 8 7.92 11.91 24.13
N GLU A 9 7.21 13.03 24.30
CA GLU A 9 6.00 13.34 23.55
C GLU A 9 6.30 13.47 22.05
N THR A 10 7.39 14.19 21.71
CA THR A 10 7.83 14.34 20.32
C THR A 10 8.17 12.99 19.70
N GLN A 11 8.86 12.10 20.41
CA GLN A 11 9.21 10.76 19.96
C GLN A 11 7.98 9.88 19.81
N THR A 12 7.01 10.00 20.73
CA THR A 12 5.75 9.26 20.66
C THR A 12 4.93 9.67 19.42
N VAL A 13 4.83 10.96 19.14
CA VAL A 13 4.14 11.47 17.94
C VAL A 13 4.86 11.01 16.67
N GLN A 14 6.19 11.08 16.63
CA GLN A 14 6.97 10.63 15.47
C GLN A 14 6.81 9.14 15.20
N ASN A 15 6.70 8.31 16.25
CA ASN A 15 6.56 6.87 16.13
C ASN A 15 5.11 6.39 15.93
N ASN A 16 4.12 7.28 16.01
CA ASN A 16 2.71 6.97 15.77
C ASN A 16 2.20 7.73 14.55
N ILE A 17 2.00 7.02 13.44
CA ILE A 17 1.56 7.66 12.19
C ILE A 17 0.16 8.28 12.31
N ARG A 18 -0.72 7.77 13.18
CA ARG A 18 -2.05 8.36 13.38
C ARG A 18 -1.96 9.74 14.00
N LEU A 19 -1.14 9.88 15.05
CA LEU A 19 -0.88 11.18 15.67
C LEU A 19 -0.15 12.13 14.74
N ARG A 20 0.87 11.62 14.02
CA ARG A 20 1.68 12.41 13.07
C ARG A 20 0.84 13.01 11.95
N TYR A 21 -0.11 12.26 11.43
CA TYR A 21 -0.89 12.62 10.25
C TYR A 21 -2.35 12.96 10.55
N GLY A 22 -2.74 13.04 11.81
CA GLY A 22 -4.11 13.37 12.22
C GLY A 22 -5.16 12.35 11.79
N ILE A 23 -4.77 11.07 11.68
CA ILE A 23 -5.68 9.99 11.26
C ILE A 23 -6.48 9.50 12.47
N PRO A 24 -7.83 9.48 12.41
CA PRO A 24 -8.65 8.98 13.51
C PRO A 24 -8.32 7.51 13.88
N ASP A 25 -8.36 7.20 15.18
CA ASP A 25 -7.99 5.88 15.70
C ASP A 25 -8.87 4.74 15.17
N ASP A 26 -10.12 5.05 14.87
CA ASP A 26 -11.11 4.09 14.40
C ASP A 26 -11.15 3.96 12.86
N HIS A 27 -10.29 4.70 12.15
CA HIS A 27 -10.15 4.56 10.69
C HIS A 27 -9.17 3.44 10.33
N TYR A 28 -9.45 2.75 9.23
CA TYR A 28 -8.47 1.94 8.53
C TYR A 28 -7.57 2.82 7.67
N ILE A 29 -6.31 2.44 7.56
CA ILE A 29 -5.33 3.17 6.76
C ILE A 29 -5.08 2.40 5.47
N LEU A 30 -5.56 2.96 4.34
CA LEU A 30 -5.02 2.65 3.03
C LEU A 30 -3.73 3.43 2.86
N VAL A 31 -2.69 2.83 2.32
CA VAL A 31 -1.43 3.52 2.06
C VAL A 31 -0.94 3.27 0.64
N SER A 32 -0.38 4.29 0.00
CA SER A 32 0.45 4.17 -1.20
C SER A 32 1.76 4.89 -1.03
N VAL A 33 2.82 4.36 -1.64
CA VAL A 33 4.17 4.93 -1.61
C VAL A 33 4.69 5.03 -3.05
N GLY A 34 5.08 6.24 -3.45
CA GLY A 34 5.65 6.50 -4.75
C GLY A 34 5.41 7.93 -5.23
N GLU A 35 6.02 8.29 -6.35
CA GLU A 35 5.87 9.60 -6.98
C GLU A 35 4.40 9.88 -7.35
N LEU A 36 3.97 11.13 -7.20
CA LEU A 36 2.64 11.58 -7.64
C LEU A 36 2.68 11.96 -9.12
N ALA A 37 2.77 10.96 -9.98
CA ALA A 37 2.83 11.10 -11.44
C ALA A 37 1.56 10.54 -12.11
N PRO A 38 1.21 10.99 -13.34
CA PRO A 38 0.01 10.54 -14.05
C PRO A 38 -0.08 9.02 -14.23
N GLY A 39 1.08 8.36 -14.38
CA GLY A 39 1.18 6.91 -14.52
C GLY A 39 0.85 6.12 -13.24
N LYS A 40 0.92 6.74 -12.09
CA LYS A 40 0.63 6.11 -10.78
C LYS A 40 -0.87 6.00 -10.47
N LYS A 41 -1.71 6.76 -11.17
CA LYS A 41 -3.18 6.64 -11.14
C LYS A 41 -3.82 6.76 -9.75
N ASN A 42 -3.20 7.49 -8.81
CA ASN A 42 -3.75 7.68 -7.45
C ASN A 42 -5.17 8.27 -7.46
N MET A 43 -5.53 9.02 -8.51
CA MET A 43 -6.87 9.57 -8.71
C MET A 43 -7.95 8.50 -8.60
N VAL A 44 -7.72 7.30 -9.15
CA VAL A 44 -8.72 6.22 -9.14
C VAL A 44 -9.05 5.73 -7.73
N VAL A 45 -8.09 5.82 -6.80
CA VAL A 45 -8.33 5.47 -5.39
C VAL A 45 -9.11 6.57 -4.67
N ILE A 46 -8.85 7.83 -5.00
CA ILE A 46 -9.63 8.97 -4.48
C ILE A 46 -11.08 8.86 -4.94
N ASP A 47 -11.32 8.57 -6.20
CA ASP A 47 -12.65 8.33 -6.75
C ASP A 47 -13.33 7.14 -6.07
N ALA A 48 -12.60 6.04 -5.85
CA ALA A 48 -13.11 4.87 -5.13
C ALA A 48 -13.51 5.18 -3.68
N LEU A 49 -12.82 6.09 -2.99
CA LEU A 49 -13.20 6.50 -1.64
C LEU A 49 -14.53 7.23 -1.58
N ALA A 50 -14.94 7.90 -2.66
CA ALA A 50 -16.26 8.53 -2.74
C ALA A 50 -17.41 7.49 -2.72
N GLU A 51 -17.14 6.26 -3.20
CA GLU A 51 -18.06 5.12 -3.15
C GLU A 51 -18.08 4.40 -1.77
N LEU A 52 -17.15 4.78 -0.88
CA LEU A 52 -16.91 4.12 0.41
C LEU A 52 -17.16 5.05 1.60
N LYS A 53 -18.11 6.00 1.47
CA LYS A 53 -18.41 6.98 2.54
C LYS A 53 -18.96 6.34 3.83
N ASP A 54 -19.51 5.13 3.72
CA ASP A 54 -20.00 4.33 4.84
C ASP A 54 -18.88 3.59 5.63
N LEU A 55 -17.64 3.60 5.12
CA LEU A 55 -16.49 2.99 5.78
C LEU A 55 -15.55 4.05 6.36
N LYS A 56 -15.08 3.79 7.57
CA LYS A 56 -14.08 4.62 8.25
C LYS A 56 -12.69 4.29 7.70
N ILE A 57 -12.30 4.96 6.65
CA ILE A 57 -11.04 4.75 5.93
C ILE A 57 -10.35 6.09 5.71
N SER A 58 -9.06 6.16 6.02
CA SER A 58 -8.17 7.23 5.60
C SER A 58 -7.18 6.71 4.55
N TYR A 59 -6.90 7.51 3.54
CA TYR A 59 -5.91 7.21 2.52
C TYR A 59 -4.67 8.07 2.71
N LEU A 60 -3.58 7.43 3.14
CA LEU A 60 -2.27 8.03 3.33
C LEU A 60 -1.45 7.89 2.05
N ILE A 61 -1.12 9.00 1.42
CA ILE A 61 -0.36 9.06 0.18
C ILE A 61 1.04 9.57 0.49
N CYS A 62 2.04 8.69 0.38
CA CYS A 62 3.44 8.99 0.63
C CYS A 62 4.16 9.22 -0.68
N GLY A 63 4.63 10.44 -0.90
CA GLY A 63 5.36 10.87 -2.08
C GLY A 63 5.00 12.28 -2.52
N GLU A 64 5.79 12.78 -3.44
CA GLU A 64 5.62 14.09 -4.07
C GLU A 64 5.52 13.93 -5.57
N GLY A 65 5.04 14.96 -6.26
CA GLY A 65 4.98 14.99 -7.72
C GLY A 65 3.92 15.92 -8.26
N GLN A 66 3.93 16.07 -9.57
CA GLN A 66 3.12 17.05 -10.29
C GLN A 66 1.60 16.89 -10.16
N MET A 67 1.14 15.70 -9.79
CA MET A 67 -0.29 15.41 -9.66
C MET A 67 -0.91 15.87 -8.33
N ARG A 68 -0.10 16.36 -7.36
CA ARG A 68 -0.57 16.67 -6.01
C ARG A 68 -1.77 17.61 -6.01
N GLU A 69 -1.66 18.76 -6.67
CA GLU A 69 -2.72 19.77 -6.70
C GLU A 69 -4.00 19.22 -7.34
N GLU A 70 -3.87 18.43 -8.41
CA GLU A 70 -5.01 17.81 -9.09
C GLU A 70 -5.72 16.78 -8.20
N LEU A 71 -4.94 15.99 -7.45
CA LEU A 71 -5.45 15.01 -6.49
C LEU A 71 -6.19 15.70 -5.32
N GLU A 72 -5.63 16.78 -4.77
CA GLU A 72 -6.25 17.58 -3.71
C GLU A 72 -7.56 18.22 -4.19
N LYS A 73 -7.55 18.80 -5.39
CA LYS A 73 -8.74 19.37 -6.02
C LYS A 73 -9.83 18.31 -6.21
N ARG A 74 -9.46 17.13 -6.73
CA ARG A 74 -10.41 16.03 -6.93
C ARG A 74 -11.03 15.54 -5.62
N ALA A 75 -10.22 15.42 -4.57
CA ALA A 75 -10.70 15.08 -3.25
C ALA A 75 -11.73 16.07 -2.71
N ALA A 76 -11.51 17.36 -2.93
CA ALA A 76 -12.45 18.41 -2.55
C ALA A 76 -13.76 18.36 -3.35
N GLU A 77 -13.69 18.17 -4.66
CA GLU A 77 -14.86 18.01 -5.54
C GLU A 77 -15.77 16.85 -5.09
N LEU A 78 -15.16 15.75 -4.63
CA LEU A 78 -15.86 14.55 -4.17
C LEU A 78 -16.31 14.62 -2.71
N GLY A 79 -15.86 15.63 -1.96
CA GLY A 79 -16.14 15.78 -0.52
C GLY A 79 -15.51 14.66 0.32
N VAL A 80 -14.26 14.28 0.01
CA VAL A 80 -13.49 13.25 0.73
C VAL A 80 -12.12 13.74 1.22
N SER A 81 -11.87 15.06 1.19
CA SER A 81 -10.59 15.66 1.59
C SER A 81 -10.19 15.32 3.03
N ASP A 82 -11.15 15.23 3.93
CA ASP A 82 -10.97 14.89 5.34
C ASP A 82 -10.48 13.43 5.56
N ARG A 83 -10.54 12.63 4.51
CA ARG A 83 -10.14 11.22 4.51
C ARG A 83 -8.83 10.96 3.77
N ILE A 84 -8.20 12.00 3.23
CA ILE A 84 -6.97 11.87 2.42
C ILE A 84 -5.86 12.68 3.06
N VAL A 85 -4.75 12.01 3.29
CA VAL A 85 -3.54 12.62 3.87
C VAL A 85 -2.41 12.53 2.87
N PHE A 86 -1.90 13.67 2.46
CA PHE A 86 -0.69 13.77 1.63
C PHE A 86 0.52 13.93 2.54
N ALA A 87 1.25 12.85 2.78
CA ALA A 87 2.41 12.84 3.68
C ALA A 87 3.65 13.55 3.11
N GLY A 88 3.66 13.83 1.79
CA GLY A 88 4.86 14.31 1.12
C GLY A 88 5.94 13.23 1.02
N TYR A 89 7.19 13.65 0.82
CA TYR A 89 8.31 12.72 0.82
C TYR A 89 8.56 12.15 2.22
N VAL A 90 8.68 10.84 2.33
CA VAL A 90 8.89 10.12 3.59
C VAL A 90 10.18 9.29 3.53
N THR A 91 10.90 9.21 4.64
CA THR A 91 12.14 8.42 4.78
C THR A 91 11.96 7.19 5.67
N ASP A 92 10.86 7.13 6.41
CA ASP A 92 10.55 6.06 7.37
C ASP A 92 9.42 5.13 6.88
N THR A 93 9.48 4.81 5.59
CA THR A 93 8.51 3.91 4.93
C THR A 93 8.21 2.63 5.72
N PRO A 94 9.20 1.93 6.34
CA PRO A 94 8.91 0.73 7.13
C PRO A 94 7.97 0.99 8.31
N LEU A 95 8.13 2.13 9.01
CA LEU A 95 7.24 2.50 10.11
C LEU A 95 5.81 2.75 9.61
N ILE A 96 5.68 3.49 8.51
CA ILE A 96 4.38 3.82 7.91
C ILE A 96 3.67 2.53 7.48
N LEU A 97 4.36 1.65 6.77
CA LEU A 97 3.79 0.39 6.31
C LEU A 97 3.37 -0.51 7.49
N SER A 98 4.19 -0.61 8.54
CA SER A 98 3.89 -1.46 9.71
C SER A 98 2.62 -1.04 10.47
N GLN A 99 2.22 0.23 10.38
CA GLN A 99 1.05 0.79 11.05
C GLN A 99 -0.15 1.01 10.10
N SER A 100 -0.02 0.63 8.84
CA SER A 100 -1.08 0.69 7.84
C SER A 100 -1.86 -0.63 7.78
N ASP A 101 -3.01 -0.60 7.11
CA ASP A 101 -3.91 -1.75 7.04
C ASP A 101 -3.90 -2.44 5.67
N VAL A 102 -3.78 -1.69 4.60
CA VAL A 102 -3.77 -2.19 3.20
C VAL A 102 -2.91 -1.28 2.34
N PHE A 103 -2.07 -1.89 1.53
CA PHE A 103 -1.32 -1.18 0.50
C PHE A 103 -2.12 -1.13 -0.80
N VAL A 104 -2.27 0.06 -1.38
CA VAL A 104 -2.98 0.23 -2.66
C VAL A 104 -2.02 0.77 -3.72
N PHE A 105 -2.01 0.12 -4.91
CA PHE A 105 -1.04 0.40 -5.96
C PHE A 105 -1.70 0.41 -7.35
N PRO A 106 -2.32 1.52 -7.75
CA PRO A 106 -3.11 1.62 -8.98
C PRO A 106 -2.28 1.93 -10.24
N SER A 107 -0.97 1.77 -10.21
CA SER A 107 -0.07 2.12 -11.32
C SER A 107 -0.48 1.49 -12.65
N ALA A 108 -0.35 2.26 -13.73
CA ALA A 108 -0.66 1.78 -15.08
C ALA A 108 0.48 0.95 -15.69
N ARG A 109 1.71 1.17 -15.26
CA ARG A 109 2.90 0.48 -15.79
C ARG A 109 4.01 0.45 -14.76
N GLU A 110 4.56 -0.74 -14.52
CA GLU A 110 5.73 -0.96 -13.66
C GLU A 110 6.57 -2.13 -14.19
N GLY A 111 7.86 -2.10 -13.86
CA GLY A 111 8.75 -3.24 -14.03
C GLY A 111 8.55 -4.25 -12.89
N LEU A 112 9.26 -4.05 -11.79
CA LEU A 112 9.09 -4.78 -10.53
C LEU A 112 9.04 -3.76 -9.39
N PRO A 113 7.84 -3.37 -8.90
CA PRO A 113 7.71 -2.26 -7.97
C PRO A 113 8.21 -2.61 -6.56
N VAL A 114 9.29 -1.93 -6.14
CA VAL A 114 9.91 -2.11 -4.82
C VAL A 114 8.93 -1.81 -3.69
N SER A 115 8.14 -0.74 -3.82
CA SER A 115 7.16 -0.37 -2.79
C SER A 115 6.09 -1.43 -2.54
N VAL A 116 5.75 -2.24 -3.54
CA VAL A 116 4.87 -3.41 -3.37
C VAL A 116 5.58 -4.49 -2.57
N MET A 117 6.86 -4.76 -2.85
CA MET A 117 7.65 -5.75 -2.09
C MET A 117 7.84 -5.31 -0.64
N GLU A 118 8.09 -4.04 -0.38
CA GLU A 118 8.18 -3.46 0.96
C GLU A 118 6.87 -3.61 1.73
N ALA A 119 5.73 -3.30 1.10
CA ALA A 119 4.42 -3.49 1.70
C ALA A 119 4.12 -4.97 2.01
N MET A 120 4.50 -5.89 1.12
CA MET A 120 4.38 -7.33 1.34
C MET A 120 5.26 -7.80 2.50
N ALA A 121 6.49 -7.29 2.60
CA ALA A 121 7.41 -7.60 3.70
C ALA A 121 6.90 -7.06 5.04
N ALA A 122 6.20 -5.93 5.04
CA ALA A 122 5.50 -5.38 6.21
C ALA A 122 4.20 -6.13 6.58
N GLY A 123 3.84 -7.16 5.82
CA GLY A 123 2.64 -7.97 6.08
C GLY A 123 1.33 -7.31 5.67
N LEU A 124 1.36 -6.40 4.70
CA LEU A 124 0.15 -5.76 4.21
C LEU A 124 -0.52 -6.58 3.09
N PRO A 125 -1.83 -6.75 3.09
CA PRO A 125 -2.58 -7.07 1.90
C PRO A 125 -2.37 -6.01 0.82
N VAL A 126 -2.32 -6.41 -0.44
CA VAL A 126 -2.09 -5.50 -1.56
C VAL A 126 -3.30 -5.46 -2.49
N ILE A 127 -3.79 -4.25 -2.80
CA ILE A 127 -4.75 -4.03 -3.89
C ILE A 127 -4.01 -3.29 -4.99
N ALA A 128 -3.84 -3.91 -6.14
CA ALA A 128 -3.03 -3.33 -7.20
C ALA A 128 -3.62 -3.56 -8.59
N SER A 129 -3.24 -2.71 -9.54
CA SER A 129 -3.57 -2.93 -10.94
C SER A 129 -3.02 -4.27 -11.43
N ASP A 130 -3.80 -4.95 -12.26
CA ASP A 130 -3.41 -6.20 -12.89
C ASP A 130 -2.49 -5.93 -14.09
N ILE A 131 -1.24 -5.57 -13.79
CA ILE A 131 -0.17 -5.30 -14.77
C ILE A 131 0.98 -6.29 -14.60
N ARG A 132 1.80 -6.44 -15.65
CA ARG A 132 2.84 -7.48 -15.72
C ARG A 132 3.73 -7.54 -14.47
N GLY A 133 4.35 -6.42 -14.08
CA GLY A 133 5.29 -6.42 -12.96
C GLY A 133 4.64 -6.70 -11.59
N VAL A 134 3.33 -6.44 -11.47
CA VAL A 134 2.57 -6.68 -10.23
C VAL A 134 2.06 -8.12 -10.14
N ARG A 135 1.71 -8.75 -11.28
CA ARG A 135 1.26 -10.16 -11.30
C ARG A 135 2.29 -11.15 -10.76
N GLU A 136 3.56 -10.82 -10.87
CA GLU A 136 4.64 -11.67 -10.34
C GLU A 136 4.74 -11.57 -8.81
N LEU A 137 4.30 -10.45 -8.24
CA LEU A 137 4.34 -10.19 -6.79
C LEU A 137 3.03 -10.60 -6.11
N VAL A 138 1.90 -10.13 -6.59
CA VAL A 138 0.60 -10.27 -5.91
C VAL A 138 -0.15 -11.49 -6.40
N VAL A 139 -0.28 -12.50 -5.53
CA VAL A 139 -1.11 -13.67 -5.81
C VAL A 139 -2.56 -13.35 -5.46
N HIS A 140 -3.42 -13.25 -6.50
CA HIS A 140 -4.83 -12.86 -6.35
C HIS A 140 -5.58 -13.72 -5.33
N ALA A 141 -6.31 -13.06 -4.45
CA ALA A 141 -7.09 -13.64 -3.34
C ALA A 141 -6.29 -14.36 -2.24
N LYS A 142 -4.95 -14.45 -2.35
CA LYS A 142 -4.07 -14.97 -1.30
C LYS A 142 -3.31 -13.86 -0.60
N GLY A 143 -2.58 -13.02 -1.33
CA GLY A 143 -1.83 -11.89 -0.80
C GLY A 143 -2.54 -10.55 -0.97
N GLY A 144 -3.67 -10.52 -1.69
CA GLY A 144 -4.38 -9.29 -2.01
C GLY A 144 -5.29 -9.46 -3.22
N TYR A 145 -5.57 -8.36 -3.90
CA TYR A 145 -6.43 -8.36 -5.08
C TYR A 145 -5.77 -7.63 -6.25
N LEU A 146 -5.79 -8.27 -7.42
CA LEU A 146 -5.50 -7.63 -8.69
C LEU A 146 -6.79 -7.04 -9.28
N VAL A 147 -6.72 -5.82 -9.77
CA VAL A 147 -7.83 -5.05 -10.36
C VAL A 147 -7.52 -4.83 -11.83
N HIS A 148 -8.42 -5.23 -12.70
CA HIS A 148 -8.31 -5.00 -14.13
C HIS A 148 -8.70 -3.57 -14.47
N GLY A 149 -7.84 -2.86 -15.18
CA GLY A 149 -8.08 -1.45 -15.52
C GLY A 149 -7.93 -0.48 -14.34
N HIS A 150 -8.46 0.72 -14.55
CA HIS A 150 -8.42 1.82 -13.57
C HIS A 150 -9.83 2.36 -13.35
N VAL A 151 -10.75 1.47 -13.04
CA VAL A 151 -12.15 1.76 -12.78
C VAL A 151 -12.34 1.94 -11.26
N PRO A 152 -12.77 3.11 -10.76
CA PRO A 152 -12.89 3.38 -9.33
C PRO A 152 -13.75 2.38 -8.57
N GLU A 153 -14.87 1.97 -9.16
CA GLU A 153 -15.84 1.02 -8.58
C GLU A 153 -15.18 -0.34 -8.31
N ASP A 154 -14.29 -0.80 -9.21
CA ASP A 154 -13.58 -2.06 -9.02
C ASP A 154 -12.61 -1.98 -7.83
N TYR A 155 -11.91 -0.86 -7.65
CA TYR A 155 -11.09 -0.60 -6.46
C TYR A 155 -11.95 -0.54 -5.20
N ALA A 156 -13.08 0.18 -5.24
CA ALA A 156 -14.01 0.27 -4.13
C ALA A 156 -14.51 -1.13 -3.69
N VAL A 157 -14.87 -1.98 -4.64
CA VAL A 157 -15.28 -3.38 -4.36
C VAL A 157 -14.17 -4.16 -3.65
N LYS A 158 -12.90 -4.05 -4.09
CA LYS A 158 -11.78 -4.79 -3.46
C LYS A 158 -11.42 -4.22 -2.09
N ILE A 159 -11.43 -2.90 -1.95
CA ILE A 159 -11.24 -2.24 -0.65
C ILE A 159 -12.35 -2.70 0.32
N ARG A 160 -13.61 -2.56 -0.05
CA ARG A 160 -14.74 -3.02 0.76
C ARG A 160 -14.61 -4.48 1.16
N ARG A 161 -14.18 -5.34 0.24
CA ARG A 161 -14.02 -6.78 0.49
C ARG A 161 -12.98 -7.10 1.56
N ILE A 162 -11.95 -6.28 1.74
CA ILE A 162 -10.95 -6.45 2.81
C ILE A 162 -11.52 -5.99 4.15
N PHE A 163 -12.33 -4.91 4.15
CA PHE A 163 -12.77 -4.26 5.37
C PHE A 163 -14.14 -4.70 5.88
N THR A 164 -14.92 -5.44 5.10
CA THR A 164 -16.25 -5.92 5.52
C THR A 164 -16.29 -7.44 5.68
N GLU A 165 -16.98 -7.90 6.73
CA GLU A 165 -17.09 -9.34 7.05
C GLU A 165 -18.01 -10.13 6.11
N LYS A 166 -18.80 -9.45 5.27
CA LYS A 166 -19.85 -10.08 4.47
C LYS A 166 -19.49 -10.20 2.99
N TYR A 167 -18.61 -11.15 2.64
CA TYR A 167 -18.56 -11.66 1.28
C TYR A 167 -18.34 -13.18 1.30
N GLY A 168 -19.46 -13.92 1.14
CA GLY A 168 -19.48 -15.37 0.98
C GLY A 168 -19.94 -16.13 2.22
N LYS A 169 -20.27 -17.43 2.05
CA LYS A 169 -20.77 -18.35 3.08
C LYS A 169 -19.74 -18.73 4.17
N SER A 170 -18.56 -18.12 4.16
CA SER A 170 -17.49 -18.36 5.15
C SER A 170 -17.30 -17.09 5.97
N ALA A 171 -17.77 -17.10 7.20
CA ALA A 171 -17.56 -16.05 8.19
C ALA A 171 -16.11 -16.10 8.71
N ILE A 172 -15.15 -15.63 7.90
CA ILE A 172 -13.79 -15.39 8.39
C ILE A 172 -13.80 -14.02 9.10
N PRO A 173 -13.42 -13.92 10.38
CA PRO A 173 -13.34 -12.66 11.08
C PRO A 173 -12.45 -11.65 10.32
N ARG A 174 -12.88 -10.40 10.26
CA ARG A 174 -12.28 -9.27 9.55
C ARG A 174 -10.75 -9.19 9.68
N ASN A 175 -10.24 -9.26 10.92
CA ASN A 175 -8.81 -9.22 11.20
C ASN A 175 -8.08 -10.47 10.68
N LYS A 176 -8.71 -11.63 10.71
CA LYS A 176 -8.12 -12.90 10.31
C LYS A 176 -7.80 -12.96 8.82
N ARG A 177 -8.69 -12.43 7.96
CA ARG A 177 -8.43 -12.41 6.51
C ARG A 177 -7.24 -11.52 6.15
N ARG A 178 -7.21 -10.32 6.72
CA ARG A 178 -6.12 -9.37 6.52
C ARG A 178 -4.80 -9.95 7.03
N GLN A 179 -4.82 -10.56 8.21
CA GLN A 179 -3.67 -11.24 8.79
C GLN A 179 -3.20 -12.40 7.90
N GLN A 180 -4.09 -13.27 7.42
CA GLN A 180 -3.73 -14.36 6.52
C GLN A 180 -3.10 -13.88 5.20
N MET A 181 -3.63 -12.79 4.62
CA MET A 181 -3.04 -12.20 3.42
C MET A 181 -1.66 -11.61 3.70
N GLY A 182 -1.48 -10.96 4.85
CA GLY A 182 -0.21 -10.40 5.28
C GLY A 182 0.83 -11.49 5.54
N GLU A 183 0.49 -12.53 6.27
CA GLU A 183 1.36 -13.69 6.54
C GLU A 183 1.80 -14.37 5.22
N PHE A 184 0.86 -14.55 4.29
CA PHE A 184 1.18 -15.06 2.97
C PHE A 184 2.17 -14.15 2.23
N ASN A 185 1.98 -12.84 2.26
CA ASN A 185 2.83 -11.88 1.58
C ASN A 185 4.25 -11.86 2.17
N MET A 186 4.38 -11.86 3.50
CA MET A 186 5.68 -11.92 4.18
C MET A 186 6.50 -13.15 3.77
N GLU A 187 5.85 -14.30 3.65
CA GLU A 187 6.54 -15.50 3.20
C GLU A 187 6.86 -15.48 1.70
N TYR A 188 5.89 -15.05 0.90
CA TYR A 188 6.01 -15.07 -0.56
C TYR A 188 7.09 -14.10 -1.08
N VAL A 189 7.25 -12.93 -0.44
CA VAL A 189 8.21 -11.91 -0.86
C VAL A 189 9.67 -12.29 -0.57
N LYS A 190 9.95 -13.24 0.33
CA LYS A 190 11.32 -13.68 0.67
C LYS A 190 12.13 -14.12 -0.53
N LYS A 191 11.48 -14.65 -1.58
CA LYS A 191 12.17 -15.05 -2.82
C LYS A 191 12.82 -13.90 -3.59
N TYR A 192 12.46 -12.66 -3.24
CA TYR A 192 13.04 -11.43 -3.80
C TYR A 192 14.03 -10.76 -2.84
N SER A 193 14.38 -11.40 -1.72
CA SER A 193 15.38 -10.87 -0.79
C SER A 193 16.76 -10.80 -1.45
N ILE A 194 17.58 -9.87 -0.98
CA ILE A 194 18.94 -9.69 -1.50
C ILE A 194 19.73 -11.00 -1.40
N GLU A 195 19.58 -11.76 -0.32
CA GLU A 195 20.30 -13.03 -0.10
C GLU A 195 19.93 -14.08 -1.16
N VAL A 196 18.64 -14.18 -1.49
CA VAL A 196 18.15 -15.13 -2.49
C VAL A 196 18.60 -14.71 -3.89
N VAL A 197 18.47 -13.43 -4.22
CA VAL A 197 18.89 -12.90 -5.53
C VAL A 197 20.39 -13.00 -5.71
N ASP A 198 21.19 -12.62 -4.72
CA ASP A 198 22.68 -12.76 -4.77
C ASP A 198 23.11 -14.21 -4.96
N LYS A 199 22.51 -15.14 -4.23
CA LYS A 199 22.78 -16.58 -4.39
C LYS A 199 22.48 -17.07 -5.80
N GLN A 200 21.36 -16.65 -6.37
CA GLN A 200 20.99 -17.02 -7.73
C GLN A 200 21.95 -16.43 -8.77
N MET A 201 22.31 -15.16 -8.60
CA MET A 201 23.26 -14.47 -9.49
C MET A 201 24.63 -15.13 -9.45
N ARG A 202 25.17 -15.44 -8.24
CA ARG A 202 26.45 -16.14 -8.10
C ARG A 202 26.43 -17.50 -8.80
N LYS A 203 25.31 -18.23 -8.70
CA LYS A 203 25.16 -19.52 -9.40
C LYS A 203 25.22 -19.33 -10.92
N ILE A 204 24.47 -18.36 -11.47
CA ILE A 204 24.47 -18.07 -12.91
C ILE A 204 25.88 -17.72 -13.40
N TYR A 205 26.61 -16.85 -12.67
CA TYR A 205 27.98 -16.51 -13.02
C TYR A 205 28.94 -17.71 -12.92
N ALA A 206 28.80 -18.56 -11.91
CA ALA A 206 29.61 -19.76 -11.79
C ALA A 206 29.36 -20.73 -12.95
N ASP A 207 28.08 -20.92 -13.34
CA ASP A 207 27.71 -21.79 -14.47
C ASP A 207 28.24 -21.26 -15.81
N LEU A 208 28.24 -19.91 -16.00
CA LEU A 208 28.77 -19.28 -17.18
C LEU A 208 30.30 -19.31 -17.27
N LEU A 209 30.99 -19.13 -16.13
CA LEU A 209 32.46 -19.10 -16.07
C LEU A 209 33.07 -20.50 -15.97
N GLY A 210 32.33 -21.49 -15.42
CA GLY A 210 32.76 -22.87 -15.30
C GLY A 210 32.47 -23.73 -16.54
N GLY A 211 31.82 -23.19 -17.55
CA GLY A 211 31.51 -23.88 -18.81
C GLY A 211 32.62 -23.89 -19.85
N GLU A 212 33.86 -23.45 -19.51
CA GLU A 212 35.06 -23.59 -20.31
C GLU A 212 36.01 -24.64 -19.65
N ASN A 213 35.68 -25.91 -19.82
CA ASN A 213 36.64 -27.07 -19.78
C ASN A 213 36.12 -28.18 -20.65
#